data_40621af630ed677eb5acadcec98b918b
#
_entry.id   40621af630ed677eb5acadcec98b918b
#
_cell.length_a   1.000
_cell.length_b   1.000
_cell.length_c   1.000
_cell.angle_alpha   90.00
_cell.angle_beta   90.00
_cell.angle_gamma   90.00
#
_symmetry.space_group_name_H-M   'P 1'
#
loop_
_entity.id
_entity.type
_entity.pdbx_description
1 polymer ?
#
loop_
_entity_poly.entity_id
_entity_poly.type
_entity_poly.pdbx_seq_one_letter_code
_entity_poly.pdbx_strand_id
1 'polypeptide(L)'
;MPHAERHYVPAASHELFLPLYDPLVKLVMRNDRTRRELVRCAALADGDRVLDLGCGTGSLSMLIVDCHPRVQLSALDPDPKALDRARRKAARAGVSIRFEQGFGDALPFADGAFDRVLSSLVLHHLTRDEKLATLREVRRVLRPGGTLHVLDFGPPHGRVDRLLTHLIHHGDRMEDNLAGLLPALMRDAGLAEAGESTSVRTAFGRLSMFEAKRV
;
A
#
# COMPACT_ATOMS: atom_id res chain seq x y z
N MET A 1 -5.07 27.81 9.17
CA MET A 1 -4.66 27.07 10.38
C MET A 1 -3.33 26.43 10.08
N PRO A 2 -2.25 26.64 10.85
CA PRO A 2 -0.95 26.04 10.58
C PRO A 2 -1.06 24.53 10.73
N HIS A 3 -0.53 23.80 9.75
CA HIS A 3 -0.40 22.35 9.77
C HIS A 3 0.48 21.98 10.97
N ALA A 4 -0.12 21.39 12.01
CA ALA A 4 0.64 20.73 13.06
C ALA A 4 1.62 19.77 12.38
N GLU A 5 2.90 19.82 12.74
CA GLU A 5 3.93 18.89 12.30
C GLU A 5 3.46 17.45 12.63
N ARG A 6 2.86 16.79 11.66
CA ARG A 6 2.48 15.40 11.81
C ARG A 6 3.77 14.58 11.77
N HIS A 7 4.09 13.93 12.87
CA HIS A 7 5.24 13.03 12.96
C HIS A 7 5.02 11.85 12.03
N TYR A 8 5.63 11.89 10.86
CA TYR A 8 5.84 10.72 10.01
C TYR A 8 6.85 9.80 10.71
N VAL A 9 6.48 8.52 10.89
CA VAL A 9 7.41 7.49 11.35
C VAL A 9 8.05 6.87 10.09
N PRO A 10 9.34 7.14 9.81
CA PRO A 10 10.02 6.53 8.68
C PRO A 10 10.00 5.01 8.82
N ALA A 11 9.79 4.28 7.73
CA ALA A 11 9.81 2.81 7.69
C ALA A 11 11.14 2.18 8.17
N ALA A 12 12.13 3.00 8.55
CA ALA A 12 13.48 2.62 9.01
C ALA A 12 13.77 3.05 10.45
N SER A 13 12.80 3.37 11.31
CA SER A 13 13.03 3.94 12.65
C SER A 13 13.26 2.93 13.78
N HIS A 14 13.60 1.70 13.52
CA HIS A 14 14.14 0.79 14.54
C HIS A 14 15.65 0.59 14.35
N GLU A 15 16.42 1.60 14.72
CA GLU A 15 17.84 1.47 15.04
C GLU A 15 17.97 0.82 16.42
N LEU A 16 17.89 -0.48 16.52
CA LEU A 16 18.70 -1.31 17.43
C LEU A 16 18.34 -2.80 17.21
N PHE A 17 19.33 -3.59 16.93
CA PHE A 17 19.31 -5.04 16.75
C PHE A 17 18.82 -5.57 15.39
N LEU A 18 19.75 -5.65 14.47
CA LEU A 18 20.16 -6.75 13.58
C LEU A 18 20.69 -6.24 12.24
N PRO A 19 22.00 -6.04 12.08
CA PRO A 19 22.57 -5.64 10.79
C PRO A 19 22.38 -6.68 9.66
N LEU A 20 21.95 -7.90 10.00
CA LEU A 20 21.55 -8.92 9.00
C LEU A 20 20.06 -8.98 8.72
N TYR A 21 19.20 -8.43 9.60
CA TYR A 21 17.75 -8.47 9.43
C TYR A 21 17.26 -7.54 8.30
N ASP A 22 17.79 -6.32 8.24
CA ASP A 22 17.41 -5.32 7.25
C ASP A 22 17.67 -5.73 5.78
N PRO A 23 18.85 -6.30 5.40
CA PRO A 23 19.07 -6.74 4.03
C PRO A 23 18.23 -7.97 3.67
N LEU A 24 17.97 -8.87 4.63
CA LEU A 24 17.14 -10.06 4.39
C LEU A 24 15.65 -9.69 4.26
N VAL A 25 15.13 -8.80 5.12
CA VAL A 25 13.78 -8.24 5.01
C VAL A 25 13.62 -7.51 3.68
N LYS A 26 14.57 -6.65 3.32
CA LYS A 26 14.58 -5.96 2.02
C LYS A 26 14.64 -6.94 0.84
N LEU A 27 15.39 -8.05 0.96
CA LEU A 27 15.48 -9.07 -0.08
C LEU A 27 14.17 -9.85 -0.25
N VAL A 28 13.51 -10.23 0.85
CA VAL A 28 12.24 -10.97 0.82
C VAL A 28 11.08 -10.03 0.49
N MET A 29 11.09 -8.78 1.00
CA MET A 29 10.13 -7.74 0.64
C MET A 29 10.34 -7.19 -0.79
N ARG A 30 11.52 -7.37 -1.39
CA ARG A 30 11.78 -7.11 -2.83
C ARG A 30 11.23 -8.19 -3.75
N ASN A 31 10.43 -9.12 -3.24
CA ASN A 31 9.84 -10.15 -4.08
C ASN A 31 8.81 -9.51 -5.02
N ASP A 32 9.27 -9.13 -6.21
CA ASP A 32 8.46 -8.58 -7.29
C ASP A 32 7.28 -9.50 -7.66
N ARG A 33 7.34 -10.78 -7.28
CA ARG A 33 6.29 -11.75 -7.56
C ARG A 33 4.96 -11.39 -6.88
N THR A 34 4.97 -10.99 -5.61
CA THR A 34 3.73 -10.59 -4.90
C THR A 34 3.18 -9.27 -5.42
N ARG A 35 4.05 -8.32 -5.77
CA ARG A 35 3.62 -7.06 -6.41
C ARG A 35 3.13 -7.28 -7.83
N ARG A 36 3.76 -8.19 -8.61
CA ARG A 36 3.24 -8.58 -9.94
C ARG A 36 1.85 -9.19 -9.83
N GLU A 37 1.62 -10.01 -8.81
CA GLU A 37 0.30 -10.59 -8.56
C GLU A 37 -0.72 -9.49 -8.18
N LEU A 38 -0.35 -8.51 -7.36
CA LEU A 38 -1.20 -7.35 -7.06
C LEU A 38 -1.58 -6.58 -8.35
N VAL A 39 -0.60 -6.28 -9.21
CA VAL A 39 -0.83 -5.59 -10.49
C VAL A 39 -1.72 -6.44 -11.42
N ARG A 40 -1.51 -7.75 -11.45
CA ARG A 40 -2.35 -8.68 -12.22
C ARG A 40 -3.80 -8.70 -11.72
N CYS A 41 -4.00 -8.77 -10.40
CA CYS A 41 -5.34 -8.75 -9.79
C CYS A 41 -6.07 -7.42 -10.02
N ALA A 42 -5.33 -6.31 -10.12
CA ALA A 42 -5.91 -5.01 -10.40
C ALA A 42 -6.51 -4.89 -11.81
N ALA A 43 -6.20 -5.82 -12.72
CA ALA A 43 -6.74 -5.91 -14.08
C ALA A 43 -6.73 -4.54 -14.79
N LEU A 44 -5.57 -3.88 -14.79
CA LEU A 44 -5.41 -2.54 -15.36
C LEU A 44 -5.64 -2.56 -16.87
N ALA A 45 -6.40 -1.59 -17.35
CA ALA A 45 -6.65 -1.37 -18.76
C ALA A 45 -5.87 -0.15 -19.28
N ASP A 46 -5.66 -0.11 -20.60
CA ASP A 46 -5.05 1.06 -21.25
C ASP A 46 -5.86 2.32 -21.01
N GLY A 47 -5.16 3.37 -20.59
CA GLY A 47 -5.80 4.66 -20.27
C GLY A 47 -6.33 4.75 -18.84
N ASP A 48 -6.33 3.67 -18.04
CA ASP A 48 -6.76 3.74 -16.65
C ASP A 48 -5.92 4.79 -15.88
N ARG A 49 -6.62 5.58 -15.07
CA ARG A 49 -6.02 6.50 -14.10
C ARG A 49 -5.78 5.73 -12.81
N VAL A 50 -4.51 5.55 -12.48
CA VAL A 50 -4.07 4.69 -11.37
C VAL A 50 -3.38 5.52 -10.31
N LEU A 51 -3.68 5.24 -9.03
CA LEU A 51 -2.95 5.78 -7.87
C LEU A 51 -2.17 4.66 -7.19
N ASP A 52 -0.85 4.85 -7.03
CA ASP A 52 0.01 4.08 -6.12
C ASP A 52 0.05 4.83 -4.78
N LEU A 53 -0.70 4.34 -3.79
CA LEU A 53 -0.85 4.94 -2.46
C LEU A 53 0.23 4.42 -1.52
N GLY A 54 1.08 5.32 -1.01
CA GLY A 54 2.25 4.97 -0.20
C GLY A 54 3.35 4.35 -1.05
N CYS A 55 3.69 5.02 -2.15
CA CYS A 55 4.60 4.47 -3.17
C CYS A 55 6.05 4.28 -2.68
N GLY A 56 6.44 4.92 -1.58
CA GLY A 56 7.78 4.89 -1.05
C GLY A 56 8.82 5.26 -2.11
N THR A 57 9.77 4.37 -2.35
CA THR A 57 10.81 4.55 -3.37
C THR A 57 10.36 4.17 -4.80
N GLY A 58 9.05 4.03 -5.04
CA GLY A 58 8.46 3.79 -6.36
C GLY A 58 8.61 2.37 -6.90
N SER A 59 8.76 1.35 -6.06
CA SER A 59 8.95 -0.02 -6.55
C SER A 59 7.69 -0.58 -7.22
N LEU A 60 6.50 -0.34 -6.64
CA LEU A 60 5.23 -0.73 -7.25
C LEU A 60 4.93 0.16 -8.47
N SER A 61 5.16 1.47 -8.35
CA SER A 61 4.97 2.43 -9.46
C SER A 61 5.75 2.02 -10.71
N MET A 62 7.04 1.66 -10.57
CA MET A 62 7.87 1.21 -11.68
C MET A 62 7.34 -0.08 -12.30
N LEU A 63 6.87 -1.02 -11.47
CA LEU A 63 6.30 -2.28 -11.94
C LEU A 63 4.99 -2.07 -12.71
N ILE A 64 4.13 -1.14 -12.23
CA ILE A 64 2.88 -0.80 -12.92
C ILE A 64 3.17 -0.31 -14.33
N VAL A 65 4.07 0.67 -14.49
CA VAL A 65 4.38 1.23 -15.83
C VAL A 65 5.15 0.25 -16.73
N ASP A 66 5.94 -0.66 -16.16
CA ASP A 66 6.59 -1.74 -16.90
C ASP A 66 5.58 -2.73 -17.50
N CYS A 67 4.57 -3.13 -16.70
CA CYS A 67 3.53 -4.06 -17.14
C CYS A 67 2.43 -3.38 -17.98
N HIS A 68 2.12 -2.11 -17.71
CA HIS A 68 1.01 -1.35 -18.30
C HIS A 68 1.46 0.06 -18.71
N PRO A 69 2.22 0.20 -19.80
CA PRO A 69 2.85 1.49 -20.17
C PRO A 69 1.87 2.58 -20.62
N ARG A 70 0.60 2.25 -20.81
CA ARG A 70 -0.43 3.19 -21.26
C ARG A 70 -1.37 3.66 -20.14
N VAL A 71 -1.12 3.30 -18.88
CA VAL A 71 -1.88 3.85 -17.75
C VAL A 71 -1.40 5.26 -17.39
N GLN A 72 -2.28 6.05 -16.80
CA GLN A 72 -1.95 7.36 -16.25
C GLN A 72 -1.66 7.21 -14.75
N LEU A 73 -0.38 7.06 -14.38
CA LEU A 73 0.01 6.76 -13.02
C LEU A 73 0.33 8.02 -12.21
N SER A 74 -0.37 8.15 -11.08
CA SER A 74 0.00 9.03 -9.97
C SER A 74 0.51 8.20 -8.79
N ALA A 75 1.47 8.73 -8.04
CA ALA A 75 2.06 8.07 -6.90
C ALA A 75 2.18 9.05 -5.73
N LEU A 76 1.78 8.64 -4.54
CA LEU A 76 1.75 9.49 -3.36
C LEU A 76 2.51 8.84 -2.21
N ASP A 77 3.33 9.64 -1.51
CA ASP A 77 4.02 9.21 -0.28
C ASP A 77 4.29 10.44 0.62
N PRO A 78 4.26 10.31 1.95
CA PRO A 78 4.59 11.42 2.84
C PRO A 78 6.10 11.71 2.92
N ASP A 79 6.98 10.76 2.60
CA ASP A 79 8.44 10.90 2.72
C ASP A 79 9.05 11.55 1.46
N PRO A 80 9.52 12.82 1.54
CA PRO A 80 10.14 13.49 0.40
C PRO A 80 11.42 12.79 -0.07
N LYS A 81 12.18 12.14 0.83
CA LYS A 81 13.41 11.42 0.46
C LYS A 81 13.11 10.14 -0.32
N ALA A 82 12.01 9.46 0.03
CA ALA A 82 11.52 8.31 -0.74
C ALA A 82 11.06 8.74 -2.13
N LEU A 83 10.26 9.82 -2.22
CA LEU A 83 9.80 10.39 -3.48
C LEU A 83 10.96 10.84 -4.38
N ASP A 84 12.00 11.45 -3.83
CA ASP A 84 13.19 11.82 -4.62
C ASP A 84 13.89 10.59 -5.22
N ARG A 85 13.92 9.49 -4.50
CA ARG A 85 14.44 8.22 -5.05
C ARG A 85 13.53 7.66 -6.14
N ALA A 86 12.21 7.73 -5.95
CA ALA A 86 11.23 7.29 -6.93
C ALA A 86 11.31 8.11 -8.22
N ARG A 87 11.36 9.45 -8.12
CA ARG A 87 11.54 10.37 -9.26
C ARG A 87 12.81 10.05 -10.05
N ARG A 88 13.94 9.83 -9.35
CA ARG A 88 15.20 9.46 -10.02
C ARG A 88 15.12 8.11 -10.75
N LYS A 89 14.38 7.13 -10.20
CA LYS A 89 14.16 5.85 -10.90
C LYS A 89 13.33 6.06 -12.16
N ALA A 90 12.22 6.78 -12.07
CA ALA A 90 11.35 7.07 -13.21
C ALA A 90 12.11 7.82 -14.32
N ALA A 91 12.88 8.85 -13.95
CA ALA A 91 13.70 9.60 -14.91
C ALA A 91 14.74 8.73 -15.62
N ARG A 92 15.44 7.83 -14.89
CA ARG A 92 16.40 6.90 -15.49
C ARG A 92 15.77 5.89 -16.45
N ALA A 93 14.52 5.50 -16.18
CA ALA A 93 13.78 4.58 -17.03
C ALA A 93 13.03 5.30 -18.19
N GLY A 94 13.07 6.64 -18.24
CA GLY A 94 12.37 7.42 -19.27
C GLY A 94 10.85 7.34 -19.17
N VAL A 95 10.30 7.06 -17.97
CA VAL A 95 8.85 6.94 -17.76
C VAL A 95 8.29 8.15 -17.02
N SER A 96 7.05 8.53 -17.37
CA SER A 96 6.34 9.64 -16.75
C SER A 96 5.40 9.14 -15.67
N ILE A 97 5.62 9.56 -14.42
CA ILE A 97 4.79 9.28 -13.26
C ILE A 97 4.58 10.60 -12.51
N ARG A 98 3.34 10.90 -12.14
CA ARG A 98 3.03 12.07 -11.31
C ARG A 98 3.26 11.73 -9.84
N PHE A 99 4.31 12.30 -9.24
CA PHE A 99 4.65 12.11 -7.83
C PHE A 99 4.16 13.28 -6.98
N GLU A 100 3.31 12.99 -5.99
CA GLU A 100 2.77 13.95 -5.02
C GLU A 100 3.25 13.62 -3.61
N GLN A 101 3.56 14.64 -2.82
CA GLN A 101 3.83 14.47 -1.40
C GLN A 101 2.54 14.67 -0.61
N GLY A 102 2.19 13.71 0.24
CA GLY A 102 0.96 13.81 1.05
C GLY A 102 0.71 12.59 1.90
N PHE A 103 -0.29 12.71 2.77
CA PHE A 103 -0.77 11.61 3.61
C PHE A 103 -2.03 10.99 3.01
N GLY A 104 -2.24 9.69 3.30
CA GLY A 104 -3.38 8.95 2.78
C GLY A 104 -4.75 9.45 3.28
N ASP A 105 -4.79 10.06 4.44
CA ASP A 105 -5.99 10.63 5.07
C ASP A 105 -6.39 12.02 4.56
N ALA A 106 -5.63 12.59 3.61
CA ALA A 106 -5.89 13.88 2.97
C ALA A 106 -5.30 13.90 1.55
N LEU A 107 -5.91 13.14 0.63
CA LEU A 107 -5.41 12.96 -0.73
C LEU A 107 -5.59 14.24 -1.56
N PRO A 108 -4.52 14.78 -2.18
CA PRO A 108 -4.58 16.02 -2.97
C PRO A 108 -5.15 15.80 -4.39
N PHE A 109 -6.20 14.99 -4.48
CA PHE A 109 -6.83 14.63 -5.73
C PHE A 109 -8.35 14.89 -5.68
N ALA A 110 -8.95 15.19 -6.82
CA ALA A 110 -10.38 15.39 -6.93
C ALA A 110 -11.18 14.09 -6.71
N ASP A 111 -12.46 14.23 -6.39
CA ASP A 111 -13.40 13.12 -6.31
C ASP A 111 -13.48 12.39 -7.66
N GLY A 112 -13.45 11.05 -7.62
CA GLY A 112 -13.55 10.23 -8.82
C GLY A 112 -12.36 10.37 -9.79
N ALA A 113 -11.20 10.80 -9.30
CA ALA A 113 -10.01 11.01 -10.12
C ALA A 113 -9.41 9.71 -10.67
N PHE A 114 -9.67 8.57 -10.03
CA PHE A 114 -8.98 7.32 -10.34
C PHE A 114 -9.95 6.17 -10.68
N ASP A 115 -9.51 5.33 -11.60
CA ASP A 115 -10.16 4.06 -11.95
C ASP A 115 -9.70 2.95 -11.02
N ARG A 116 -8.42 2.99 -10.59
CA ARG A 116 -7.78 2.02 -9.70
C ARG A 116 -6.92 2.72 -8.65
N VAL A 117 -6.97 2.22 -7.43
CA VAL A 117 -6.01 2.55 -6.37
C VAL A 117 -5.30 1.27 -5.95
N LEU A 118 -3.96 1.28 -5.98
CA LEU A 118 -3.14 0.20 -5.49
C LEU A 118 -2.34 0.67 -4.28
N SER A 119 -2.15 -0.22 -3.30
CA SER A 119 -1.31 0.04 -2.13
C SER A 119 -0.53 -1.21 -1.75
N SER A 120 0.75 -1.06 -1.42
CA SER A 120 1.61 -2.20 -1.07
C SER A 120 2.40 -1.91 0.20
N LEU A 121 2.07 -2.63 1.27
CA LEU A 121 2.76 -2.56 2.56
C LEU A 121 2.70 -1.16 3.20
N VAL A 122 1.52 -0.61 3.31
CA VAL A 122 1.26 0.74 3.84
C VAL A 122 0.35 0.72 5.07
N LEU A 123 -0.78 0.02 5.00
CA LEU A 123 -1.83 0.14 6.03
C LEU A 123 -1.36 -0.35 7.40
N HIS A 124 -0.44 -1.29 7.46
CA HIS A 124 0.14 -1.77 8.74
C HIS A 124 1.00 -0.72 9.47
N HIS A 125 1.34 0.41 8.82
CA HIS A 125 2.01 1.54 9.47
C HIS A 125 1.02 2.52 10.12
N LEU A 126 -0.27 2.41 9.81
CA LEU A 126 -1.31 3.33 10.21
C LEU A 126 -2.04 2.84 11.48
N THR A 127 -2.45 3.75 12.34
CA THR A 127 -3.42 3.47 13.39
C THR A 127 -4.79 3.14 12.78
N ARG A 128 -5.71 2.59 13.56
CA ARG A 128 -7.07 2.27 13.09
C ARG A 128 -7.78 3.50 12.52
N ASP A 129 -7.70 4.63 13.19
CA ASP A 129 -8.34 5.88 12.76
C ASP A 129 -7.73 6.41 11.47
N GLU A 130 -6.40 6.35 11.34
CA GLU A 130 -5.68 6.72 10.12
C GLU A 130 -6.03 5.78 8.96
N LYS A 131 -6.14 4.45 9.20
CA LYS A 131 -6.61 3.49 8.20
C LYS A 131 -8.00 3.85 7.70
N LEU A 132 -8.92 4.10 8.62
CA LEU A 132 -10.30 4.43 8.26
C LEU A 132 -10.41 5.75 7.51
N ALA A 133 -9.67 6.79 7.94
CA ALA A 133 -9.60 8.07 7.24
C ALA A 133 -9.00 7.90 5.83
N THR A 134 -7.90 7.15 5.70
CA THR A 134 -7.26 6.82 4.41
C THR A 134 -8.24 6.07 3.49
N LEU A 135 -8.95 5.07 3.98
CA LEU A 135 -9.90 4.30 3.18
C LEU A 135 -11.11 5.14 2.73
N ARG A 136 -11.55 6.12 3.54
CA ARG A 136 -12.57 7.09 3.13
C ARG A 136 -12.09 8.00 2.00
N GLU A 137 -10.85 8.47 2.08
CA GLU A 137 -10.23 9.25 1.01
C GLU A 137 -10.03 8.42 -0.27
N VAL A 138 -9.61 7.16 -0.15
CA VAL A 138 -9.54 6.23 -1.28
C VAL A 138 -10.91 6.08 -1.94
N ARG A 139 -11.98 5.88 -1.13
CA ARG A 139 -13.35 5.84 -1.66
C ARG A 139 -13.71 7.14 -2.38
N ARG A 140 -13.36 8.30 -1.83
CA ARG A 140 -13.65 9.60 -2.44
C ARG A 140 -12.97 9.75 -3.80
N VAL A 141 -11.69 9.41 -3.90
CA VAL A 141 -10.91 9.60 -5.13
C VAL A 141 -11.12 8.52 -6.19
N LEU A 142 -11.61 7.34 -5.84
CA LEU A 142 -12.05 6.34 -6.81
C LEU A 142 -13.32 6.84 -7.52
N ARG A 143 -13.46 6.62 -8.84
CA ARG A 143 -14.74 6.83 -9.53
C ARG A 143 -15.77 5.77 -9.12
N PRO A 144 -17.08 5.99 -9.34
CA PRO A 144 -18.07 4.92 -9.23
C PRO A 144 -17.66 3.71 -10.09
N GLY A 145 -17.69 2.52 -9.50
CA GLY A 145 -17.21 1.28 -10.12
C GLY A 145 -15.69 1.10 -10.12
N GLY A 146 -14.91 2.06 -9.62
CA GLY A 146 -13.46 1.93 -9.44
C GLY A 146 -13.12 1.00 -8.27
N THR A 147 -11.89 0.44 -8.27
CA THR A 147 -11.47 -0.58 -7.30
C THR A 147 -10.19 -0.22 -6.56
N LEU A 148 -10.14 -0.65 -5.30
CA LEU A 148 -8.97 -0.63 -4.45
C LEU A 148 -8.36 -2.03 -4.39
N HIS A 149 -7.03 -2.13 -4.57
CA HIS A 149 -6.26 -3.35 -4.40
C HIS A 149 -5.14 -3.11 -3.40
N VAL A 150 -5.09 -3.89 -2.34
CA VAL A 150 -4.11 -3.76 -1.25
C VAL A 150 -3.32 -5.05 -1.10
N LEU A 151 -1.99 -4.95 -1.06
CA LEU A 151 -1.09 -6.00 -0.60
C LEU A 151 -0.57 -5.59 0.78
N ASP A 152 -0.94 -6.31 1.82
CA ASP A 152 -0.48 -6.00 3.18
C ASP A 152 -0.41 -7.27 4.05
N PHE A 153 0.09 -7.14 5.27
CA PHE A 153 0.03 -8.24 6.23
C PHE A 153 -1.42 -8.66 6.48
N GLY A 154 -1.64 -9.96 6.53
CA GLY A 154 -2.94 -10.56 6.79
C GLY A 154 -2.93 -11.44 8.04
N PRO A 155 -4.10 -12.02 8.40
CA PRO A 155 -4.23 -12.86 9.56
C PRO A 155 -3.34 -14.11 9.45
N PRO A 156 -2.65 -14.51 10.53
CA PRO A 156 -1.85 -15.74 10.54
C PRO A 156 -2.74 -16.97 10.45
N HIS A 157 -2.35 -17.92 9.60
CA HIS A 157 -3.03 -19.19 9.47
C HIS A 157 -2.23 -20.32 10.12
N GLY A 158 -2.78 -20.89 11.18
CA GLY A 158 -2.15 -21.99 11.91
C GLY A 158 -1.21 -21.54 13.04
N ARG A 159 -0.73 -22.55 13.79
CA ARG A 159 0.03 -22.31 15.04
C ARG A 159 1.42 -21.71 14.77
N VAL A 160 2.09 -22.15 13.71
CA VAL A 160 3.44 -21.67 13.36
C VAL A 160 3.42 -20.22 12.89
N ASP A 161 2.48 -19.85 12.01
CA ASP A 161 2.34 -18.48 11.55
C ASP A 161 2.04 -17.53 12.70
N ARG A 162 1.17 -17.96 13.64
CA ARG A 162 0.80 -17.17 14.82
C ARG A 162 2.00 -16.94 15.73
N LEU A 163 2.83 -17.98 15.94
CA LEU A 163 4.06 -17.87 16.74
C LEU A 163 5.06 -16.91 16.09
N LEU A 164 5.31 -17.06 14.78
CA LEU A 164 6.24 -16.19 14.03
C LEU A 164 5.74 -14.74 14.02
N THR A 165 4.46 -14.53 13.78
CA THR A 165 3.84 -13.21 13.80
C THR A 165 4.01 -12.55 15.18
N HIS A 166 3.77 -13.28 16.26
CA HIS A 166 3.93 -12.77 17.62
C HIS A 166 5.38 -12.40 17.97
N LEU A 167 6.36 -13.13 17.42
CA LEU A 167 7.79 -12.85 17.66
C LEU A 167 8.31 -11.65 16.85
N ILE A 168 7.75 -11.40 15.67
CA ILE A 168 8.27 -10.41 14.71
C ILE A 168 7.52 -9.08 14.80
N HIS A 169 6.20 -9.13 15.07
CA HIS A 169 5.33 -7.98 14.98
C HIS A 169 4.78 -7.58 16.35
N HIS A 170 5.34 -6.52 16.92
CA HIS A 170 4.88 -5.91 18.16
C HIS A 170 4.42 -4.48 17.87
N GLY A 171 3.15 -4.16 18.18
CA GLY A 171 2.62 -2.80 18.11
C GLY A 171 1.16 -2.72 17.63
N ASP A 172 0.44 -1.76 18.17
CA ASP A 172 -1.00 -1.53 17.97
C ASP A 172 -1.40 -1.31 16.51
N ARG A 173 -0.48 -0.82 15.68
CA ARG A 173 -0.74 -0.50 14.26
C ARG A 173 -0.96 -1.72 13.38
N MET A 174 -0.37 -2.88 13.73
CA MET A 174 -0.54 -4.13 13.00
C MET A 174 -1.73 -4.96 13.47
N GLU A 175 -2.30 -4.65 14.62
CA GLU A 175 -3.36 -5.44 15.25
C GLU A 175 -4.54 -5.70 14.31
N ASP A 176 -5.05 -4.66 13.65
CA ASP A 176 -6.17 -4.80 12.71
C ASP A 176 -5.86 -5.73 11.53
N ASN A 177 -4.62 -5.62 11.01
CA ASN A 177 -4.16 -6.45 9.90
C ASN A 177 -4.10 -7.93 10.32
N LEU A 178 -3.49 -8.20 11.47
CA LEU A 178 -3.32 -9.55 12.01
C LEU A 178 -4.62 -10.18 12.51
N ALA A 179 -5.56 -9.35 12.96
CA ALA A 179 -6.92 -9.78 13.32
C ALA A 179 -7.83 -10.00 12.11
N GLY A 180 -7.36 -9.67 10.88
CA GLY A 180 -8.17 -9.81 9.66
C GLY A 180 -9.26 -8.77 9.51
N LEU A 181 -9.12 -7.61 10.14
CA LEU A 181 -10.15 -6.57 10.17
C LEU A 181 -10.12 -5.62 8.96
N LEU A 182 -9.12 -5.69 8.09
CA LEU A 182 -9.02 -4.80 6.92
C LEU A 182 -10.28 -4.82 6.04
N PRO A 183 -10.89 -5.96 5.70
CA PRO A 183 -12.15 -5.95 4.94
C PRO A 183 -13.31 -5.27 5.68
N ALA A 184 -13.36 -5.38 7.01
CA ALA A 184 -14.37 -4.67 7.82
C ALA A 184 -14.15 -3.16 7.75
N LEU A 185 -12.91 -2.69 7.96
CA LEU A 185 -12.55 -1.26 7.85
C LEU A 185 -12.83 -0.69 6.44
N MET A 186 -12.61 -1.47 5.38
CA MET A 186 -12.97 -1.08 4.02
C MET A 186 -14.49 -0.87 3.88
N ARG A 187 -15.30 -1.77 4.45
CA ARG A 187 -16.77 -1.62 4.47
C ARG A 187 -17.22 -0.42 5.30
N ASP A 188 -16.60 -0.20 6.46
CA ASP A 188 -16.89 0.95 7.34
C ASP A 188 -16.52 2.28 6.68
N ALA A 189 -15.56 2.27 5.74
CA ALA A 189 -15.24 3.41 4.88
C ALA A 189 -16.22 3.58 3.70
N GLY A 190 -17.19 2.68 3.53
CA GLY A 190 -18.20 2.72 2.48
C GLY A 190 -17.74 2.10 1.14
N LEU A 191 -16.72 1.25 1.16
CA LEU A 191 -16.33 0.42 0.02
C LEU A 191 -17.10 -0.90 0.05
N ALA A 192 -17.63 -1.32 -1.10
CA ALA A 192 -18.36 -2.57 -1.25
C ALA A 192 -17.44 -3.73 -1.67
N GLU A 193 -17.97 -4.95 -1.65
CA GLU A 193 -17.29 -6.17 -2.11
C GLU A 193 -15.91 -6.37 -1.45
N ALA A 194 -15.73 -5.84 -0.23
CA ALA A 194 -14.45 -5.86 0.47
C ALA A 194 -14.13 -7.27 1.00
N GLY A 195 -13.01 -7.83 0.58
CA GLY A 195 -12.57 -9.17 0.95
C GLY A 195 -11.09 -9.43 0.72
N GLU A 196 -10.60 -10.54 1.27
CA GLU A 196 -9.28 -11.10 0.93
C GLU A 196 -9.44 -11.95 -0.33
N SER A 197 -8.67 -11.65 -1.39
CA SER A 197 -8.72 -12.36 -2.66
C SER A 197 -7.72 -13.52 -2.72
N THR A 198 -6.51 -13.31 -2.20
CA THR A 198 -5.45 -14.32 -2.16
C THR A 198 -4.40 -13.97 -1.11
N SER A 199 -3.50 -14.89 -0.83
CA SER A 199 -2.42 -14.66 0.12
C SER A 199 -1.20 -15.53 -0.15
N VAL A 200 -0.05 -15.07 0.31
CA VAL A 200 1.23 -15.74 0.18
C VAL A 200 1.92 -15.80 1.55
N ARG A 201 2.39 -16.97 1.92
CA ARG A 201 3.23 -17.12 3.12
C ARG A 201 4.65 -16.67 2.82
N THR A 202 5.19 -15.83 3.71
CA THR A 202 6.58 -15.37 3.65
C THR A 202 7.31 -15.72 4.93
N ALA A 203 8.63 -15.52 4.97
CA ALA A 203 9.43 -15.70 6.19
C ALA A 203 9.07 -14.71 7.31
N PHE A 204 8.37 -13.62 7.00
CA PHE A 204 7.97 -12.55 7.93
C PHE A 204 6.48 -12.56 8.28
N GLY A 205 5.78 -13.62 7.93
CA GLY A 205 4.35 -13.76 8.12
C GLY A 205 3.60 -13.86 6.80
N ARG A 206 2.29 -13.78 6.88
CA ARG A 206 1.39 -13.89 5.74
C ARG A 206 1.16 -12.53 5.11
N LEU A 207 1.40 -12.41 3.82
CA LEU A 207 0.95 -11.29 3.01
C LEU A 207 -0.36 -11.66 2.33
N SER A 208 -1.37 -10.83 2.50
CA SER A 208 -2.70 -10.99 1.92
C SER A 208 -2.98 -9.88 0.92
N MET A 209 -3.71 -10.22 -0.12
CA MET A 209 -4.26 -9.27 -1.08
C MET A 209 -5.72 -9.05 -0.76
N PHE A 210 -6.10 -7.80 -0.64
CA PHE A 210 -7.46 -7.37 -0.38
C PHE A 210 -7.96 -6.56 -1.56
N GLU A 211 -9.24 -6.71 -1.85
CA GLU A 211 -9.92 -5.97 -2.89
C GLU A 211 -11.21 -5.34 -2.34
N ALA A 212 -11.55 -4.17 -2.84
CA ALA A 212 -12.81 -3.51 -2.55
C ALA A 212 -13.21 -2.59 -3.70
N LYS A 213 -14.50 -2.23 -3.78
CA LYS A 213 -15.06 -1.46 -4.89
C LYS A 213 -15.83 -0.25 -4.38
N ARG A 214 -15.72 0.88 -5.09
CA ARG A 214 -16.63 2.00 -4.92
C ARG A 214 -17.92 1.74 -5.72
N VAL A 215 -19.05 1.64 -5.06
CA VAL A 215 -20.39 1.67 -5.63
C VAL A 215 -20.90 3.09 -5.75
#